data_cb4baee21093689334be01f2eb89efd3
#
_entry.id   cb4baee21093689334be01f2eb89efd3
#
_cell.length_a   1.000
_cell.length_b   1.000
_cell.length_c   1.000
_cell.angle_alpha   90.00
_cell.angle_beta   90.00
_cell.angle_gamma   90.00
#
_symmetry.space_group_name_H-M   'P 1'
#
loop_
_entity.id
_entity.type
_entity.pdbx_description
1 polymer ?
#
loop_
_entity_poly.entity_id
_entity_poly.type
_entity_poly.pdbx_seq_one_letter_code
_entity_poly.pdbx_strand_id
1 'polypeptide(L)'
;MLTEIIREAWVALKRNYTRSMLTMLGIVWGIATVTLLVAYGSSFRNILVGGFNAFGKSVVICWPQQTSEQPGGQRAGKKVVIEQADVDMVKADAPLVKYVCRETVRRPGIAYQDRMVGTAAVRGVCPEYGEMRNEVPSEGRWFNSSDELERRRVCFLGGRIREQLFSGRPAVGETVAIGGVRFTVVGVMERKIQLSNYFSSDDESVWIPFSTAGDLWNTRYAAVLLFEPIAPQFEKKAMAQVLAAIATRQQFSPTDKKAFQMFGRDEFRPVIDAITIGLEVLLTFVGALTLGIGGVGVMNIMLVSVDERIREIGLRRALGAKKIHIKLQFLAETLLIMLLGGLLGVLVSYIVAASVGTLPLMGPLFEDESGRGDIHLHISVMTLAISSIVLLFVGVISGLVPALRASKLDPVEALRYE
;
A
#
# COMPACT_ATOMS: atom_id res chain seq x y z
N MET A 1 28.41 28.46 -26.75
CA MET A 1 28.45 26.99 -26.87
C MET A 1 27.11 26.31 -26.54
N LEU A 2 26.52 26.42 -25.35
CA LEU A 2 25.23 25.80 -25.04
C LEU A 2 24.07 26.40 -25.87
N THR A 3 24.02 27.72 -26.01
CA THR A 3 23.02 28.45 -26.82
C THR A 3 23.12 28.13 -28.31
N GLU A 4 24.30 27.88 -28.81
CA GLU A 4 24.52 27.45 -30.21
C GLU A 4 24.04 26.03 -30.44
N ILE A 5 24.33 25.11 -29.51
CA ILE A 5 23.84 23.72 -29.56
C ILE A 5 22.31 23.69 -29.57
N ILE A 6 21.67 24.46 -28.69
CA ILE A 6 20.20 24.55 -28.63
C ILE A 6 19.63 25.12 -29.95
N ARG A 7 20.26 26.12 -30.51
CA ARG A 7 19.86 26.75 -31.79
C ARG A 7 20.03 25.77 -32.96
N GLU A 8 21.15 25.06 -33.02
CA GLU A 8 21.40 24.02 -34.04
C GLU A 8 20.40 22.87 -33.94
N ALA A 9 20.11 22.39 -32.72
CA ALA A 9 19.11 21.36 -32.48
C ALA A 9 17.70 21.79 -32.93
N TRP A 10 17.34 23.06 -32.66
CA TRP A 10 16.06 23.65 -33.08
C TRP A 10 15.93 23.76 -34.61
N VAL A 11 17.00 24.14 -35.29
CA VAL A 11 17.03 24.22 -36.76
C VAL A 11 16.94 22.81 -37.38
N ALA A 12 17.60 21.82 -36.77
CA ALA A 12 17.55 20.40 -37.22
C ALA A 12 16.14 19.84 -37.07
N LEU A 13 15.46 20.11 -35.95
CA LEU A 13 14.06 19.71 -35.73
C LEU A 13 13.10 20.27 -36.79
N LYS A 14 13.28 21.50 -37.20
CA LYS A 14 12.44 22.15 -38.22
C LYS A 14 12.68 21.62 -39.64
N ARG A 15 13.90 21.20 -39.95
CA ARG A 15 14.26 20.76 -41.32
C ARG A 15 13.59 19.43 -41.71
N ASN A 16 13.35 18.52 -40.74
CA ASN A 16 12.70 17.22 -40.94
C ASN A 16 11.49 17.03 -39.99
N TYR A 17 10.54 17.97 -40.07
CA TYR A 17 9.41 18.11 -39.14
C TYR A 17 8.62 16.81 -38.91
N THR A 18 8.24 16.09 -39.97
CA THR A 18 7.43 14.84 -39.85
C THR A 18 8.17 13.72 -39.12
N ARG A 19 9.47 13.57 -39.39
CA ARG A 19 10.30 12.55 -38.74
C ARG A 19 10.56 12.88 -37.27
N SER A 20 10.88 14.14 -36.99
CA SER A 20 11.09 14.63 -35.61
C SER A 20 9.81 14.53 -34.78
N MET A 21 8.64 14.80 -35.37
CA MET A 21 7.35 14.69 -34.71
C MET A 21 7.02 13.22 -34.34
N LEU A 22 7.25 12.29 -35.25
CA LEU A 22 7.01 10.86 -35.01
C LEU A 22 7.89 10.31 -33.88
N THR A 23 9.16 10.72 -33.80
CA THR A 23 10.04 10.29 -32.70
C THR A 23 9.71 10.95 -31.39
N MET A 24 9.41 12.25 -31.40
CA MET A 24 8.94 12.92 -30.18
C MET A 24 7.68 12.27 -29.66
N LEU A 25 6.75 11.85 -30.54
CA LEU A 25 5.56 11.09 -30.14
C LEU A 25 5.92 9.78 -29.42
N GLY A 26 6.91 9.05 -29.91
CA GLY A 26 7.41 7.82 -29.25
C GLY A 26 7.98 8.08 -27.85
N ILE A 27 8.74 9.17 -27.69
CA ILE A 27 9.28 9.58 -26.39
C ILE A 27 8.15 10.03 -25.44
N VAL A 28 7.25 10.89 -25.93
CA VAL A 28 6.08 11.38 -25.17
C VAL A 28 5.25 10.23 -24.67
N TRP A 29 4.93 9.29 -25.56
CA TRP A 29 4.17 8.08 -25.20
C TRP A 29 4.93 7.21 -24.19
N GLY A 30 6.23 6.99 -24.43
CA GLY A 30 7.09 6.21 -23.53
C GLY A 30 7.15 6.80 -22.12
N ILE A 31 7.40 8.09 -22.01
CA ILE A 31 7.42 8.78 -20.69
C ILE A 31 6.04 8.79 -20.05
N ALA A 32 4.98 9.04 -20.82
CA ALA A 32 3.62 8.99 -20.28
C ALA A 32 3.32 7.59 -19.71
N THR A 33 3.68 6.54 -20.43
CA THR A 33 3.51 5.16 -19.96
C THR A 33 4.29 4.87 -18.68
N VAL A 34 5.60 5.21 -18.63
CA VAL A 34 6.43 5.01 -17.42
C VAL A 34 5.81 5.75 -16.24
N THR A 35 5.48 7.04 -16.41
CA THR A 35 4.96 7.88 -15.33
C THR A 35 3.63 7.34 -14.80
N LEU A 36 2.70 6.97 -15.68
CA LEU A 36 1.39 6.44 -15.28
C LEU A 36 1.50 5.06 -14.64
N LEU A 37 2.34 4.16 -15.16
CA LEU A 37 2.53 2.83 -14.57
C LEU A 37 3.18 2.90 -13.18
N VAL A 38 4.18 3.77 -12.98
CA VAL A 38 4.79 3.98 -11.66
C VAL A 38 3.79 4.63 -10.70
N ALA A 39 2.99 5.61 -11.16
CA ALA A 39 1.93 6.21 -10.36
C ALA A 39 0.86 5.18 -9.96
N TYR A 40 0.47 4.30 -10.89
CA TYR A 40 -0.45 3.19 -10.62
C TYR A 40 0.11 2.23 -9.55
N GLY A 41 1.36 1.78 -9.73
CA GLY A 41 2.02 0.87 -8.79
C GLY A 41 2.12 1.44 -7.37
N SER A 42 2.48 2.73 -7.26
CA SER A 42 2.57 3.42 -5.96
C SER A 42 1.20 3.59 -5.29
N SER A 43 0.16 3.91 -6.05
CA SER A 43 -1.21 3.99 -5.54
C SER A 43 -1.73 2.63 -5.09
N PHE A 44 -1.52 1.60 -5.89
CA PHE A 44 -1.87 0.22 -5.53
C PHE A 44 -1.20 -0.22 -4.23
N ARG A 45 0.10 0.05 -4.07
CA ARG A 45 0.83 -0.20 -2.84
C ARG A 45 0.20 0.51 -1.64
N ASN A 46 -0.13 1.79 -1.79
CA ASN A 46 -0.74 2.58 -0.72
C ASN A 46 -2.10 2.02 -0.28
N ILE A 47 -2.92 1.57 -1.22
CA ILE A 47 -4.22 0.94 -0.93
C ILE A 47 -4.02 -0.39 -0.19
N LEU A 48 -3.14 -1.26 -0.67
CA LEU A 48 -2.87 -2.53 0.00
C LEU A 48 -2.32 -2.32 1.41
N VAL A 49 -1.28 -1.50 1.55
CA VAL A 49 -0.68 -1.21 2.87
C VAL A 49 -1.69 -0.51 3.78
N GLY A 50 -2.49 0.42 3.26
CA GLY A 50 -3.56 1.10 3.99
C GLY A 50 -4.63 0.15 4.47
N GLY A 51 -5.12 -0.74 3.62
CA GLY A 51 -6.13 -1.74 3.95
C GLY A 51 -5.64 -2.76 5.00
N PHE A 52 -4.36 -3.11 4.99
CA PHE A 52 -3.78 -3.94 6.05
C PHE A 52 -3.58 -3.15 7.36
N ASN A 53 -3.15 -1.89 7.29
CA ASN A 53 -3.02 -1.03 8.48
C ASN A 53 -4.38 -0.67 9.11
N ALA A 54 -5.46 -0.72 8.36
CA ALA A 54 -6.82 -0.55 8.87
C ALA A 54 -7.21 -1.61 9.90
N PHE A 55 -6.56 -2.78 9.84
CA PHE A 55 -6.73 -3.84 10.83
C PHE A 55 -6.16 -3.51 12.22
N GLY A 56 -5.21 -2.57 12.31
CA GLY A 56 -4.45 -2.20 13.52
C GLY A 56 -2.95 -2.14 13.23
N LYS A 57 -2.29 -1.11 13.72
CA LYS A 57 -0.89 -0.83 13.34
C LYS A 57 0.13 -1.87 13.82
N SER A 58 -0.12 -2.52 14.96
CA SER A 58 0.84 -3.46 15.59
C SER A 58 0.15 -4.50 16.46
N VAL A 59 -1.14 -4.73 16.28
CA VAL A 59 -1.86 -5.70 17.09
C VAL A 59 -1.48 -7.13 16.72
N VAL A 60 -1.28 -7.97 17.72
CA VAL A 60 -1.11 -9.42 17.58
C VAL A 60 -2.37 -10.10 18.10
N ILE A 61 -2.93 -10.98 17.28
CA ILE A 61 -4.09 -11.79 17.63
C ILE A 61 -3.62 -13.22 17.93
N CYS A 62 -4.08 -13.74 19.07
CA CYS A 62 -3.70 -15.05 19.55
C CYS A 62 -4.92 -15.94 19.68
N TRP A 63 -4.95 -17.01 18.89
CA TRP A 63 -5.97 -18.07 18.99
C TRP A 63 -5.48 -19.19 19.87
N PRO A 64 -6.19 -19.53 20.95
CA PRO A 64 -5.86 -20.67 21.76
C PRO A 64 -6.13 -21.95 20.95
N GLN A 65 -5.18 -22.87 20.98
CA GLN A 65 -5.22 -24.15 20.29
C GLN A 65 -5.03 -25.32 21.28
N GLN A 66 -4.52 -26.43 20.81
CA GLN A 66 -4.14 -27.57 21.62
C GLN A 66 -2.62 -27.71 21.68
N THR A 67 -2.10 -28.10 22.84
CA THR A 67 -0.67 -28.33 23.00
C THR A 67 -0.21 -29.53 22.17
N SER A 68 0.98 -29.39 21.54
CA SER A 68 1.62 -30.47 20.77
C SER A 68 2.78 -31.12 21.51
N GLU A 69 3.36 -30.40 22.45
CA GLU A 69 4.48 -30.82 23.26
C GLU A 69 4.06 -30.97 24.73
N GLN A 70 4.71 -31.87 25.47
CA GLN A 70 4.43 -32.03 26.89
C GLN A 70 5.70 -32.08 27.72
N PRO A 71 5.91 -31.08 28.58
CA PRO A 71 6.87 -31.19 29.65
C PRO A 71 6.33 -32.14 30.73
N GLY A 72 7.16 -33.04 31.22
CA GLY A 72 6.87 -33.81 32.44
C GLY A 72 5.90 -34.99 32.31
N GLY A 73 5.77 -35.62 31.13
CA GLY A 73 5.03 -36.88 30.98
C GLY A 73 3.50 -36.79 30.92
N GLN A 74 2.94 -35.60 30.81
CA GLN A 74 1.51 -35.37 30.55
C GLN A 74 1.19 -35.62 29.06
N ARG A 75 -0.06 -35.91 28.66
CA ARG A 75 -0.44 -36.18 27.26
C ARG A 75 -0.53 -34.90 26.41
N ALA A 76 -0.02 -34.87 25.18
CA ALA A 76 -0.27 -33.86 24.20
C ALA A 76 -1.78 -33.72 23.93
N GLY A 77 -2.22 -32.51 23.45
CA GLY A 77 -3.63 -32.27 23.15
C GLY A 77 -4.40 -31.58 24.28
N LYS A 78 -3.74 -31.05 25.31
CA LYS A 78 -4.40 -30.17 26.29
C LYS A 78 -4.96 -28.94 25.57
N LYS A 79 -6.26 -28.71 25.70
CA LYS A 79 -6.89 -27.50 25.16
C LYS A 79 -6.46 -26.27 25.99
N VAL A 80 -5.84 -25.34 25.34
CA VAL A 80 -5.52 -24.04 25.93
C VAL A 80 -6.77 -23.16 25.89
N VAL A 81 -7.02 -22.41 26.95
CA VAL A 81 -8.17 -21.51 27.08
C VAL A 81 -7.68 -20.16 27.58
N ILE A 82 -8.39 -19.09 27.26
CA ILE A 82 -8.04 -17.73 27.68
C ILE A 82 -9.01 -17.30 28.78
N GLU A 83 -8.49 -17.06 29.96
CA GLU A 83 -9.21 -16.56 31.13
C GLU A 83 -8.71 -15.15 31.54
N GLN A 84 -9.37 -14.50 32.50
CA GLN A 84 -8.91 -13.20 33.03
C GLN A 84 -7.51 -13.31 33.64
N ALA A 85 -7.25 -14.39 34.37
CA ALA A 85 -5.96 -14.61 35.00
C ALA A 85 -4.78 -14.69 34.00
N ASP A 86 -5.02 -15.07 32.72
CA ASP A 86 -3.99 -15.01 31.67
C ASP A 86 -3.66 -13.56 31.31
N VAL A 87 -4.68 -12.70 31.23
CA VAL A 87 -4.49 -11.26 30.98
C VAL A 87 -3.68 -10.61 32.09
N ASP A 88 -4.02 -10.95 33.35
CA ASP A 88 -3.33 -10.40 34.53
C ASP A 88 -1.87 -10.87 34.58
N MET A 89 -1.59 -12.14 34.23
CA MET A 89 -0.24 -12.67 34.12
C MET A 89 0.56 -11.99 33.01
N VAL A 90 -0.04 -11.80 31.82
CA VAL A 90 0.61 -11.10 30.70
C VAL A 90 0.94 -9.66 31.09
N LYS A 91 0.05 -8.96 31.79
CA LYS A 91 0.32 -7.59 32.30
C LYS A 91 1.49 -7.55 33.28
N ALA A 92 1.65 -8.60 34.11
CA ALA A 92 2.72 -8.68 35.10
C ALA A 92 4.08 -9.09 34.48
N ASP A 93 4.09 -10.08 33.61
CA ASP A 93 5.31 -10.79 33.18
C ASP A 93 5.76 -10.44 31.75
N ALA A 94 4.99 -9.65 30.98
CA ALA A 94 5.32 -9.28 29.61
C ALA A 94 5.54 -7.76 29.45
N PRO A 95 6.67 -7.19 29.89
CA PRO A 95 6.93 -5.76 29.88
C PRO A 95 7.00 -5.13 28.47
N LEU A 96 7.14 -5.94 27.42
CA LEU A 96 7.11 -5.47 26.04
C LEU A 96 5.68 -5.37 25.46
N VAL A 97 4.66 -5.64 26.26
CA VAL A 97 3.25 -5.51 25.88
C VAL A 97 2.71 -4.18 26.46
N LYS A 98 2.18 -3.34 25.57
CA LYS A 98 1.54 -2.06 25.93
C LYS A 98 0.11 -2.27 26.42
N TYR A 99 -0.68 -3.00 25.63
CA TYR A 99 -2.06 -3.35 25.91
C TYR A 99 -2.29 -4.83 25.70
N VAL A 100 -3.15 -5.43 26.51
CA VAL A 100 -3.62 -6.80 26.35
C VAL A 100 -5.12 -6.87 26.62
N CYS A 101 -5.84 -7.52 25.74
CA CYS A 101 -7.29 -7.56 25.73
C CYS A 101 -7.78 -8.99 25.40
N ARG A 102 -8.82 -9.46 26.07
CA ARG A 102 -9.55 -10.65 25.65
C ARG A 102 -10.76 -10.25 24.85
N GLU A 103 -11.07 -11.06 23.86
CA GLU A 103 -12.24 -10.86 23.03
C GLU A 103 -13.13 -12.10 23.03
N THR A 104 -14.43 -11.86 23.15
CA THR A 104 -15.46 -12.87 22.96
C THR A 104 -16.38 -12.46 21.85
N VAL A 105 -16.82 -13.40 21.02
CA VAL A 105 -17.64 -13.14 19.84
C VAL A 105 -18.82 -14.09 19.78
N ARG A 106 -20.02 -13.54 19.53
CA ARG A 106 -21.25 -14.27 19.26
C ARG A 106 -22.10 -13.53 18.23
N ARG A 107 -23.14 -14.17 17.71
CA ARG A 107 -24.11 -13.58 16.79
C ARG A 107 -25.52 -13.69 17.34
N PRO A 108 -25.87 -12.95 18.40
CA PRO A 108 -27.18 -13.07 19.05
C PRO A 108 -28.35 -12.42 18.32
N GLY A 109 -28.08 -11.78 17.18
CA GLY A 109 -29.06 -10.92 16.50
C GLY A 109 -29.19 -9.54 17.16
N ILE A 110 -29.38 -8.53 16.34
CA ILE A 110 -29.51 -7.13 16.76
C ILE A 110 -30.80 -6.59 16.17
N ALA A 111 -31.67 -6.01 17.01
CA ALA A 111 -32.94 -5.44 16.60
C ALA A 111 -33.05 -3.97 16.98
N TYR A 112 -33.62 -3.18 16.09
CA TYR A 112 -34.03 -1.81 16.32
C TYR A 112 -35.40 -1.58 15.68
N GLN A 113 -36.40 -1.30 16.51
CA GLN A 113 -37.81 -1.20 16.08
C GLN A 113 -38.26 -2.46 15.34
N ASP A 114 -38.62 -2.34 14.09
CA ASP A 114 -39.08 -3.41 13.17
C ASP A 114 -37.96 -4.09 12.36
N ARG A 115 -36.72 -3.64 12.54
CA ARG A 115 -35.56 -4.13 11.80
C ARG A 115 -34.72 -5.06 12.64
N MET A 116 -34.18 -6.09 11.99
CA MET A 116 -33.30 -7.06 12.65
C MET A 116 -32.14 -7.44 11.73
N VAL A 117 -30.94 -7.52 12.32
CA VAL A 117 -29.73 -8.05 11.69
C VAL A 117 -29.29 -9.29 12.48
N GLY A 118 -29.44 -10.45 11.85
CA GLY A 118 -29.13 -11.75 12.48
C GLY A 118 -27.68 -12.21 12.33
N THR A 119 -26.92 -11.62 11.38
CA THR A 119 -25.58 -12.07 10.99
C THR A 119 -24.46 -11.28 11.64
N ALA A 120 -24.76 -10.13 12.25
CA ALA A 120 -23.78 -9.24 12.86
C ALA A 120 -22.96 -9.95 13.96
N ALA A 121 -21.65 -9.80 13.92
CA ALA A 121 -20.79 -10.27 15.01
C ALA A 121 -20.85 -9.26 16.17
N VAL A 122 -21.29 -9.71 17.33
CA VAL A 122 -21.21 -8.93 18.57
C VAL A 122 -19.95 -9.34 19.32
N ARG A 123 -19.07 -8.35 19.50
CA ARG A 123 -17.74 -8.53 20.10
C ARG A 123 -17.70 -7.90 21.49
N GLY A 124 -17.50 -8.71 22.51
CA GLY A 124 -17.24 -8.23 23.88
C GLY A 124 -15.73 -8.00 24.03
N VAL A 125 -15.31 -6.77 24.27
CA VAL A 125 -13.90 -6.35 24.24
C VAL A 125 -13.57 -5.34 25.33
N CYS A 126 -12.28 -5.14 25.64
CA CYS A 126 -11.81 -4.12 26.55
C CYS A 126 -11.84 -2.70 25.93
N PRO A 127 -11.79 -1.62 26.71
CA PRO A 127 -11.78 -0.25 26.21
C PRO A 127 -10.60 0.07 25.30
N GLU A 128 -9.42 -0.49 25.56
CA GLU A 128 -8.18 -0.28 24.79
C GLU A 128 -8.25 -0.91 23.40
N TYR A 129 -9.19 -1.82 23.17
CA TYR A 129 -9.39 -2.48 21.88
C TYR A 129 -9.60 -1.48 20.72
N GLY A 130 -10.33 -0.39 20.96
CA GLY A 130 -10.57 0.64 19.95
C GLY A 130 -9.28 1.26 19.41
N GLU A 131 -8.32 1.57 20.30
CA GLU A 131 -7.01 2.08 19.93
C GLU A 131 -6.17 1.01 19.22
N MET A 132 -6.13 -0.20 19.78
CA MET A 132 -5.37 -1.34 19.23
C MET A 132 -5.81 -1.69 17.81
N ARG A 133 -7.12 -1.67 17.54
CA ARG A 133 -7.73 -2.09 16.27
C ARG A 133 -8.05 -0.92 15.34
N ASN A 134 -7.68 0.30 15.73
CA ASN A 134 -7.98 1.51 14.96
C ASN A 134 -9.48 1.68 14.66
N GLU A 135 -10.32 1.46 15.70
CA GLU A 135 -11.77 1.67 15.61
C GLU A 135 -12.10 3.15 15.83
N VAL A 136 -12.03 3.93 14.75
CA VAL A 136 -12.24 5.39 14.79
C VAL A 136 -13.73 5.69 14.73
N PRO A 137 -14.29 6.49 15.69
CA PRO A 137 -15.67 6.93 15.60
C PRO A 137 -15.86 7.95 14.47
N SER A 138 -16.86 7.77 13.62
CA SER A 138 -17.37 8.81 12.73
C SER A 138 -18.42 9.67 13.41
N GLU A 139 -19.18 9.06 14.33
CA GLU A 139 -20.21 9.72 15.15
C GLU A 139 -20.08 9.23 16.59
N GLY A 140 -20.26 10.14 17.55
CA GLY A 140 -20.21 9.79 18.96
C GLY A 140 -18.81 9.49 19.50
N ARG A 141 -18.67 8.43 20.29
CA ARG A 141 -17.41 8.04 20.92
C ARG A 141 -17.26 6.51 21.01
N TRP A 142 -16.03 6.05 21.19
CA TRP A 142 -15.76 4.68 21.67
C TRP A 142 -16.11 4.58 23.17
N PHE A 143 -16.43 3.39 23.67
CA PHE A 143 -16.65 3.19 25.09
C PHE A 143 -15.32 3.23 25.87
N ASN A 144 -15.39 3.65 27.11
CA ASN A 144 -14.22 3.90 27.96
C ASN A 144 -14.19 2.99 29.21
N SER A 145 -13.15 3.17 30.03
CA SER A 145 -12.97 2.36 31.23
C SER A 145 -14.10 2.53 32.26
N SER A 146 -14.78 3.68 32.30
CA SER A 146 -15.95 3.87 33.17
C SER A 146 -17.13 3.01 32.69
N ASP A 147 -17.35 2.92 31.39
CA ASP A 147 -18.41 2.07 30.82
C ASP A 147 -18.16 0.58 31.15
N GLU A 148 -16.88 0.13 31.14
CA GLU A 148 -16.49 -1.23 31.50
C GLU A 148 -16.67 -1.49 33.02
N LEU A 149 -16.17 -0.59 33.87
CA LEU A 149 -16.20 -0.73 35.34
C LEU A 149 -17.64 -0.69 35.91
N GLU A 150 -18.45 0.24 35.41
CA GLU A 150 -19.85 0.41 35.80
C GLU A 150 -20.79 -0.57 35.09
N ARG A 151 -20.26 -1.42 34.20
CA ARG A 151 -21.03 -2.38 33.39
C ARG A 151 -22.18 -1.69 32.65
N ARG A 152 -21.88 -0.53 32.03
CA ARG A 152 -22.87 0.22 31.27
C ARG A 152 -23.20 -0.56 29.98
N ARG A 153 -24.47 -0.76 29.72
CA ARG A 153 -24.95 -1.42 28.48
C ARG A 153 -24.89 -0.44 27.32
N VAL A 154 -23.70 -0.20 26.84
CA VAL A 154 -23.39 0.64 25.67
C VAL A 154 -22.86 -0.20 24.55
N CYS A 155 -23.10 0.25 23.30
CA CYS A 155 -22.55 -0.41 22.11
C CYS A 155 -22.02 0.60 21.12
N PHE A 156 -21.02 0.15 20.36
CA PHE A 156 -20.42 0.86 19.24
C PHE A 156 -20.74 0.07 17.95
N LEU A 157 -21.29 0.73 16.94
CA LEU A 157 -21.79 0.07 15.74
C LEU A 157 -20.81 0.17 14.58
N GLY A 158 -20.62 -0.90 13.82
CA GLY A 158 -20.01 -0.88 12.51
C GLY A 158 -20.87 -0.08 11.51
N GLY A 159 -20.23 0.52 10.51
CA GLY A 159 -20.88 1.40 9.56
C GLY A 159 -22.04 0.74 8.80
N ARG A 160 -21.84 -0.51 8.35
CA ARG A 160 -22.87 -1.30 7.64
C ARG A 160 -24.06 -1.67 8.55
N ILE A 161 -23.79 -2.01 9.81
CA ILE A 161 -24.85 -2.27 10.80
C ILE A 161 -25.70 -1.04 11.04
N ARG A 162 -25.08 0.14 11.16
CA ARG A 162 -25.81 1.42 11.28
C ARG A 162 -26.73 1.65 10.10
N GLU A 163 -26.28 1.40 8.87
CA GLU A 163 -27.10 1.57 7.68
C GLU A 163 -28.28 0.61 7.64
N GLN A 164 -28.04 -0.67 7.93
CA GLN A 164 -29.09 -1.69 7.94
C GLN A 164 -30.18 -1.43 8.98
N LEU A 165 -29.80 -0.99 10.18
CA LEU A 165 -30.76 -0.74 11.26
C LEU A 165 -31.41 0.63 11.17
N PHE A 166 -30.65 1.67 10.81
CA PHE A 166 -31.12 3.07 10.91
C PHE A 166 -31.40 3.73 9.57
N SER A 167 -30.99 3.13 8.42
CA SER A 167 -31.21 3.71 7.06
C SER A 167 -30.77 5.18 6.95
N GLY A 168 -29.59 5.49 7.44
CA GLY A 168 -29.05 6.84 7.37
C GLY A 168 -29.47 7.78 8.52
N ARG A 169 -30.45 7.40 9.35
CA ARG A 169 -30.84 8.21 10.55
C ARG A 169 -29.73 8.23 11.60
N PRO A 170 -29.65 9.26 12.44
CA PRO A 170 -28.74 9.28 13.59
C PRO A 170 -28.95 8.05 14.48
N ALA A 171 -27.85 7.39 14.86
CA ALA A 171 -27.89 6.17 15.67
C ALA A 171 -27.44 6.44 17.10
N VAL A 172 -26.58 7.44 17.33
CA VAL A 172 -26.00 7.76 18.65
C VAL A 172 -27.10 8.24 19.59
N GLY A 173 -27.13 7.65 20.78
CA GLY A 173 -28.17 7.89 21.79
C GLY A 173 -29.39 6.96 21.68
N GLU A 174 -29.58 6.28 20.58
CA GLU A 174 -30.67 5.32 20.37
C GLU A 174 -30.42 3.99 21.12
N THR A 175 -31.49 3.25 21.35
CA THR A 175 -31.40 1.95 22.05
C THR A 175 -31.67 0.81 21.07
N VAL A 176 -30.73 -0.12 20.98
CA VAL A 176 -30.84 -1.36 20.21
C VAL A 176 -30.97 -2.56 21.15
N ALA A 177 -31.68 -3.60 20.72
CA ALA A 177 -31.76 -4.87 21.43
C ALA A 177 -30.73 -5.86 20.85
N ILE A 178 -29.77 -6.30 21.66
CA ILE A 178 -28.77 -7.31 21.29
C ILE A 178 -29.12 -8.58 22.06
N GLY A 179 -29.51 -9.65 21.36
CA GLY A 179 -29.97 -10.88 22.02
C GLY A 179 -31.12 -10.67 23.03
N GLY A 180 -31.99 -9.68 22.77
CA GLY A 180 -33.09 -9.31 23.65
C GLY A 180 -32.75 -8.32 24.77
N VAL A 181 -31.46 -8.01 24.99
CA VAL A 181 -31.00 -7.04 26.01
C VAL A 181 -30.79 -5.67 25.37
N ARG A 182 -31.23 -4.61 26.05
CA ARG A 182 -31.15 -3.24 25.55
C ARG A 182 -29.74 -2.66 25.78
N PHE A 183 -29.18 -2.06 24.72
CA PHE A 183 -27.90 -1.35 24.71
C PHE A 183 -28.08 0.04 24.09
N THR A 184 -27.45 1.05 24.67
CA THR A 184 -27.44 2.41 24.11
C THR A 184 -26.28 2.56 23.13
N VAL A 185 -26.55 3.04 21.93
CA VAL A 185 -25.52 3.32 20.93
C VAL A 185 -24.74 4.57 21.36
N VAL A 186 -23.44 4.43 21.63
CA VAL A 186 -22.56 5.54 22.04
C VAL A 186 -21.71 6.06 20.88
N GLY A 187 -21.59 5.32 19.80
CA GLY A 187 -20.89 5.78 18.59
C GLY A 187 -21.05 4.81 17.44
N VAL A 188 -20.62 5.29 16.29
CA VAL A 188 -20.63 4.56 15.01
C VAL A 188 -19.23 4.62 14.43
N MET A 189 -18.75 3.52 13.89
CA MET A 189 -17.42 3.40 13.27
C MET A 189 -17.35 4.17 11.95
N GLU A 190 -16.25 4.82 11.72
CA GLU A 190 -15.90 5.32 10.39
C GLU A 190 -15.65 4.12 9.45
N ARG A 191 -16.30 4.11 8.29
CA ARG A 191 -16.07 3.06 7.29
C ARG A 191 -14.61 2.98 6.90
N LYS A 192 -14.07 1.78 6.87
CA LYS A 192 -12.68 1.54 6.50
C LYS A 192 -12.60 0.37 5.52
N ILE A 193 -11.69 0.47 4.57
CA ILE A 193 -11.36 -0.65 3.69
C ILE A 193 -10.44 -1.58 4.48
N GLN A 194 -10.95 -2.77 4.76
CA GLN A 194 -10.27 -3.74 5.61
C GLN A 194 -9.96 -5.00 4.79
N LEU A 195 -8.70 -5.18 4.41
CA LEU A 195 -8.23 -6.34 3.64
C LEU A 195 -8.01 -7.59 4.50
N SER A 196 -7.90 -7.42 5.81
CA SER A 196 -7.73 -8.53 6.75
C SER A 196 -8.81 -8.46 7.82
N ASN A 197 -9.51 -9.55 8.03
CA ASN A 197 -10.51 -9.68 9.08
C ASN A 197 -10.39 -11.05 9.77
N TYR A 198 -10.99 -11.17 10.93
CA TYR A 198 -11.21 -12.43 11.64
C TYR A 198 -12.63 -12.40 12.24
N PHE A 199 -13.32 -13.53 12.21
CA PHE A 199 -14.72 -13.71 12.56
C PHE A 199 -15.72 -13.00 11.62
N SER A 200 -15.56 -11.70 11.36
CA SER A 200 -16.32 -10.89 10.39
C SER A 200 -15.61 -9.56 10.12
N SER A 201 -16.07 -8.82 9.10
CA SER A 201 -15.64 -7.45 8.84
C SER A 201 -16.00 -6.55 10.02
N ASP A 202 -15.19 -5.54 10.29
CA ASP A 202 -15.47 -4.57 11.34
C ASP A 202 -16.74 -3.76 11.01
N ASP A 203 -17.00 -3.43 9.73
CA ASP A 203 -18.24 -2.77 9.31
C ASP A 203 -19.53 -3.57 9.63
N GLU A 204 -19.41 -4.89 9.72
CA GLU A 204 -20.51 -5.82 10.04
C GLU A 204 -20.49 -6.28 11.51
N SER A 205 -19.74 -5.58 12.35
CA SER A 205 -19.58 -5.92 13.77
C SER A 205 -20.21 -4.88 14.68
N VAL A 206 -20.50 -5.31 15.90
CA VAL A 206 -20.91 -4.43 17.00
C VAL A 206 -20.04 -4.74 18.21
N TRP A 207 -19.52 -3.74 18.86
CA TRP A 207 -18.68 -3.88 20.05
C TRP A 207 -19.43 -3.45 21.29
N ILE A 208 -19.27 -4.22 22.34
CA ILE A 208 -19.81 -3.96 23.68
C ILE A 208 -18.69 -4.14 24.72
N PRO A 209 -18.75 -3.49 25.88
CA PRO A 209 -17.81 -3.76 26.97
C PRO A 209 -17.79 -5.25 27.33
N PHE A 210 -16.60 -5.80 27.63
CA PHE A 210 -16.46 -7.23 27.94
C PHE A 210 -17.29 -7.62 29.17
N SER A 211 -17.39 -6.72 30.15
CA SER A 211 -18.18 -6.92 31.37
C SER A 211 -19.66 -7.14 31.08
N THR A 212 -20.22 -6.43 30.08
CA THR A 212 -21.65 -6.54 29.71
C THR A 212 -21.93 -7.67 28.74
N ALA A 213 -20.91 -8.17 28.04
CA ALA A 213 -21.05 -9.38 27.24
C ALA A 213 -21.46 -10.59 28.11
N GLY A 214 -21.05 -10.61 29.39
CA GLY A 214 -21.46 -11.61 30.37
C GLY A 214 -22.96 -11.64 30.68
N ASP A 215 -23.70 -10.57 30.37
CA ASP A 215 -25.17 -10.53 30.49
C ASP A 215 -25.85 -11.29 29.36
N LEU A 216 -25.16 -11.53 28.24
CA LEU A 216 -25.68 -12.15 27.03
C LEU A 216 -25.28 -13.62 26.91
N TRP A 217 -24.04 -13.96 27.28
CA TRP A 217 -23.48 -15.34 27.17
C TRP A 217 -22.35 -15.56 28.17
N ASN A 218 -21.93 -16.81 28.30
CA ASN A 218 -20.80 -17.18 29.15
C ASN A 218 -19.49 -16.63 28.59
N THR A 219 -18.86 -15.73 29.34
CA THR A 219 -17.59 -15.04 29.02
C THR A 219 -16.40 -15.57 29.81
N ARG A 220 -16.53 -16.72 30.50
CA ARG A 220 -15.43 -17.31 31.27
C ARG A 220 -14.19 -17.51 30.40
N TYR A 221 -14.39 -18.03 29.20
CA TYR A 221 -13.33 -18.27 28.22
C TYR A 221 -13.49 -17.28 27.05
N ALA A 222 -12.42 -16.58 26.73
CA ALA A 222 -12.38 -15.73 25.56
C ALA A 222 -12.12 -16.54 24.27
N ALA A 223 -12.55 -16.00 23.14
CA ALA A 223 -12.33 -16.60 21.85
C ALA A 223 -10.89 -16.38 21.38
N VAL A 224 -10.36 -15.17 21.63
CA VAL A 224 -8.99 -14.76 21.29
C VAL A 224 -8.43 -13.83 22.37
N LEU A 225 -7.10 -13.76 22.41
CA LEU A 225 -6.35 -12.75 23.14
C LEU A 225 -5.72 -11.81 22.11
N LEU A 226 -5.85 -10.52 22.32
CA LEU A 226 -5.16 -9.49 21.55
C LEU A 226 -4.15 -8.78 22.43
N PHE A 227 -3.02 -8.44 21.86
CA PHE A 227 -2.09 -7.53 22.54
C PHE A 227 -1.38 -6.61 21.55
N GLU A 228 -0.95 -5.46 22.03
CA GLU A 228 -0.14 -4.50 21.29
C GLU A 228 1.25 -4.43 21.93
N PRO A 229 2.33 -4.68 21.19
CA PRO A 229 3.68 -4.45 21.68
C PRO A 229 3.94 -2.95 21.84
N ILE A 230 4.86 -2.59 22.75
CA ILE A 230 5.25 -1.18 23.00
C ILE A 230 5.79 -0.49 21.75
N ALA A 231 6.38 -1.25 20.83
CA ALA A 231 6.80 -0.78 19.50
C ALA A 231 6.87 -1.96 18.51
N PRO A 232 6.67 -1.71 17.19
CA PRO A 232 6.62 -2.77 16.18
C PRO A 232 7.85 -3.68 16.15
N GLN A 233 9.05 -3.14 16.39
CA GLN A 233 10.29 -3.92 16.39
C GLN A 233 10.38 -4.97 17.51
N PHE A 234 9.53 -4.85 18.53
CA PHE A 234 9.48 -5.79 19.66
C PHE A 234 8.41 -6.88 19.49
N GLU A 235 7.67 -6.90 18.37
CA GLU A 235 6.56 -7.84 18.15
C GLU A 235 6.94 -9.29 18.46
N LYS A 236 7.99 -9.82 17.85
CA LYS A 236 8.44 -11.21 18.08
C LYS A 236 8.86 -11.48 19.52
N LYS A 237 9.50 -10.51 20.18
CA LYS A 237 9.89 -10.64 21.59
C LYS A 237 8.67 -10.58 22.51
N ALA A 238 7.72 -9.69 22.23
CA ALA A 238 6.46 -9.60 22.95
C ALA A 238 5.63 -10.90 22.80
N MET A 239 5.56 -11.46 21.58
CA MET A 239 4.91 -12.76 21.35
C MET A 239 5.53 -13.86 22.22
N ALA A 240 6.86 -13.92 22.31
CA ALA A 240 7.56 -14.89 23.16
C ALA A 240 7.27 -14.68 24.66
N GLN A 241 7.20 -13.42 25.14
CA GLN A 241 6.86 -13.11 26.53
C GLN A 241 5.42 -13.49 26.85
N VAL A 242 4.46 -13.16 25.97
CA VAL A 242 3.04 -13.54 26.13
C VAL A 242 2.88 -15.05 26.20
N LEU A 243 3.55 -15.77 25.28
CA LEU A 243 3.52 -17.23 25.27
C LEU A 243 4.10 -17.81 26.55
N ALA A 244 5.24 -17.30 27.03
CA ALA A 244 5.88 -17.75 28.26
C ALA A 244 5.01 -17.48 29.52
N ALA A 245 4.39 -16.32 29.62
CA ALA A 245 3.50 -15.96 30.72
C ALA A 245 2.31 -16.92 30.80
N ILE A 246 1.63 -17.16 29.67
CA ILE A 246 0.47 -18.06 29.63
C ILE A 246 0.90 -19.52 29.83
N ALA A 247 2.05 -19.93 29.27
CA ALA A 247 2.59 -21.28 29.42
C ALA A 247 2.89 -21.61 30.89
N THR A 248 3.46 -20.66 31.63
CA THR A 248 3.73 -20.78 33.07
C THR A 248 2.44 -21.02 33.85
N ARG A 249 1.41 -20.21 33.62
CA ARG A 249 0.12 -20.37 34.31
C ARG A 249 -0.60 -21.66 33.96
N GLN A 250 -0.62 -21.99 32.69
CA GLN A 250 -1.37 -23.16 32.20
C GLN A 250 -0.55 -24.46 32.15
N GLN A 251 0.71 -24.42 32.60
CA GLN A 251 1.61 -25.58 32.70
C GLN A 251 1.75 -26.33 31.36
N PHE A 252 2.17 -25.63 30.30
CA PHE A 252 2.59 -26.24 29.05
C PHE A 252 3.98 -25.70 28.65
N SER A 253 4.59 -26.29 27.61
CA SER A 253 5.92 -25.84 27.15
C SER A 253 5.86 -24.44 26.54
N PRO A 254 6.68 -23.47 26.99
CA PRO A 254 6.75 -22.15 26.36
C PRO A 254 7.34 -22.19 24.95
N THR A 255 7.88 -23.34 24.52
CA THR A 255 8.39 -23.55 23.15
C THR A 255 7.31 -24.10 22.21
N ASP A 256 6.16 -24.54 22.76
CA ASP A 256 5.06 -25.12 21.99
C ASP A 256 4.28 -24.04 21.22
N LYS A 257 4.76 -23.72 20.02
CA LYS A 257 4.12 -22.75 19.13
C LYS A 257 2.72 -23.16 18.64
N LYS A 258 2.34 -24.45 18.80
CA LYS A 258 1.01 -24.93 18.40
C LYS A 258 -0.03 -24.69 19.49
N ALA A 259 0.38 -24.46 20.73
CA ALA A 259 -0.53 -24.14 21.83
C ALA A 259 -1.27 -22.80 21.61
N PHE A 260 -0.62 -21.84 20.94
CA PHE A 260 -1.19 -20.58 20.52
C PHE A 260 -0.80 -20.28 19.06
N GLN A 261 -1.78 -20.05 18.23
CA GLN A 261 -1.55 -19.50 16.90
C GLN A 261 -1.57 -17.98 17.03
N MET A 262 -0.43 -17.33 16.79
CA MET A 262 -0.28 -15.89 16.90
C MET A 262 -0.07 -15.29 15.52
N PHE A 263 -0.87 -14.29 15.20
CA PHE A 263 -0.75 -13.52 13.96
C PHE A 263 -0.47 -12.06 14.29
N GLY A 264 0.69 -11.60 13.88
CA GLY A 264 1.11 -10.22 13.98
C GLY A 264 1.39 -9.61 12.61
N ARG A 265 1.78 -8.35 12.61
CA ARG A 265 2.12 -7.58 11.42
C ARG A 265 3.30 -8.17 10.65
N ASP A 266 4.33 -8.63 11.38
CA ASP A 266 5.58 -9.14 10.80
C ASP A 266 5.38 -10.40 9.95
N GLU A 267 4.26 -11.08 10.09
CA GLU A 267 3.95 -12.31 9.36
C GLU A 267 3.42 -12.00 7.95
N PHE A 268 2.61 -10.95 7.80
CA PHE A 268 1.99 -10.58 6.52
C PHE A 268 2.79 -9.54 5.75
N ARG A 269 3.50 -8.65 6.44
CA ARG A 269 4.24 -7.55 5.82
C ARG A 269 5.23 -7.99 4.74
N PRO A 270 6.05 -9.04 4.93
CA PRO A 270 6.99 -9.48 3.89
C PRO A 270 6.28 -9.92 2.60
N VAL A 271 5.11 -10.54 2.72
CA VAL A 271 4.31 -10.99 1.56
C VAL A 271 3.74 -9.80 0.81
N ILE A 272 3.20 -8.81 1.53
CA ILE A 272 2.65 -7.59 0.93
C ILE A 272 3.76 -6.79 0.26
N ASP A 273 4.90 -6.62 0.94
CA ASP A 273 6.07 -5.93 0.39
C ASP A 273 6.59 -6.65 -0.86
N ALA A 274 6.67 -7.99 -0.86
CA ALA A 274 7.08 -8.77 -2.03
C ALA A 274 6.13 -8.58 -3.22
N ILE A 275 4.81 -8.63 -3.00
CA ILE A 275 3.80 -8.44 -4.05
C ILE A 275 3.88 -7.01 -4.61
N THR A 276 3.91 -6.01 -3.73
CA THR A 276 3.88 -4.59 -4.14
C THR A 276 5.18 -4.17 -4.82
N ILE A 277 6.35 -4.58 -4.29
CA ILE A 277 7.65 -4.32 -4.91
C ILE A 277 7.76 -5.07 -6.24
N GLY A 278 7.35 -6.33 -6.28
CA GLY A 278 7.36 -7.13 -7.51
C GLY A 278 6.52 -6.50 -8.62
N LEU A 279 5.33 -6.01 -8.29
CA LEU A 279 4.47 -5.29 -9.23
C LEU A 279 5.11 -3.96 -9.68
N GLU A 280 5.66 -3.16 -8.76
CA GLU A 280 6.30 -1.88 -9.06
C GLU A 280 7.51 -2.07 -9.99
N VAL A 281 8.33 -3.09 -9.75
CA VAL A 281 9.46 -3.46 -10.61
C VAL A 281 8.96 -3.88 -12.00
N LEU A 282 7.94 -4.74 -12.07
CA LEU A 282 7.36 -5.18 -13.34
C LEU A 282 6.81 -4.02 -14.16
N LEU A 283 6.02 -3.13 -13.54
CA LEU A 283 5.44 -1.97 -14.20
C LEU A 283 6.53 -1.00 -14.69
N THR A 284 7.56 -0.77 -13.88
CA THR A 284 8.71 0.06 -14.26
C THR A 284 9.47 -0.55 -15.42
N PHE A 285 9.68 -1.87 -15.41
CA PHE A 285 10.34 -2.58 -16.50
C PHE A 285 9.55 -2.48 -17.82
N VAL A 286 8.23 -2.72 -17.80
CA VAL A 286 7.36 -2.56 -18.97
C VAL A 286 7.40 -1.13 -19.50
N GLY A 287 7.33 -0.14 -18.61
CA GLY A 287 7.47 1.27 -18.98
C GLY A 287 8.83 1.58 -19.61
N ALA A 288 9.92 1.05 -19.04
CA ALA A 288 11.27 1.24 -19.57
C ALA A 288 11.44 0.59 -20.96
N LEU A 289 10.86 -0.59 -21.18
CA LEU A 289 10.83 -1.22 -22.51
C LEU A 289 10.09 -0.35 -23.53
N THR A 290 8.92 0.18 -23.16
CA THR A 290 8.13 1.05 -24.03
C THR A 290 8.92 2.31 -24.41
N LEU A 291 9.58 2.94 -23.40
CA LEU A 291 10.45 4.09 -23.65
C LEU A 291 11.68 3.71 -24.48
N GLY A 292 12.22 2.49 -24.30
CA GLY A 292 13.32 1.95 -25.09
C GLY A 292 12.99 1.88 -26.58
N ILE A 293 11.76 1.45 -26.94
CA ILE A 293 11.26 1.46 -28.32
C ILE A 293 11.28 2.89 -28.90
N GLY A 294 10.80 3.87 -28.12
CA GLY A 294 10.89 5.29 -28.48
C GLY A 294 12.35 5.73 -28.66
N GLY A 295 13.25 5.30 -27.79
CA GLY A 295 14.69 5.55 -27.87
C GLY A 295 15.36 4.99 -29.12
N VAL A 296 14.98 3.80 -29.57
CA VAL A 296 15.44 3.23 -30.86
C VAL A 296 15.00 4.14 -32.02
N GLY A 297 13.78 4.65 -31.97
CA GLY A 297 13.30 5.64 -32.95
C GLY A 297 14.20 6.87 -33.01
N VAL A 298 14.58 7.42 -31.83
CA VAL A 298 15.52 8.56 -31.74
C VAL A 298 16.88 8.21 -32.30
N MET A 299 17.42 7.03 -31.93
CA MET A 299 18.71 6.53 -32.42
C MET A 299 18.73 6.48 -33.96
N ASN A 300 17.70 5.93 -34.57
CA ASN A 300 17.61 5.81 -36.02
C ASN A 300 17.61 7.17 -36.71
N ILE A 301 16.88 8.16 -36.16
CA ILE A 301 16.87 9.51 -36.72
C ILE A 301 18.20 10.21 -36.55
N MET A 302 18.83 10.04 -35.39
CA MET A 302 20.15 10.63 -35.16
C MET A 302 21.21 10.03 -36.05
N LEU A 303 21.11 8.71 -36.39
CA LEU A 303 21.99 8.08 -37.40
C LEU A 303 21.82 8.69 -38.78
N VAL A 304 20.58 8.92 -39.22
CA VAL A 304 20.31 9.60 -40.50
C VAL A 304 20.80 11.07 -40.43
N SER A 305 20.62 11.76 -39.31
CA SER A 305 21.14 13.13 -39.15
C SER A 305 22.68 13.19 -39.24
N VAL A 306 23.38 12.17 -38.76
CA VAL A 306 24.83 12.03 -38.91
C VAL A 306 25.17 11.84 -40.39
N ASP A 307 24.46 10.95 -41.11
CA ASP A 307 24.70 10.68 -42.53
C ASP A 307 24.44 11.94 -43.41
N GLU A 308 23.39 12.73 -43.10
CA GLU A 308 23.11 13.99 -43.82
C GLU A 308 24.17 15.11 -43.56
N ARG A 309 24.96 14.99 -42.47
CA ARG A 309 25.96 16.00 -42.05
C ARG A 309 27.41 15.50 -42.15
N ILE A 310 27.65 14.37 -42.88
CA ILE A 310 29.00 13.80 -43.01
C ILE A 310 30.03 14.83 -43.42
N ARG A 311 29.74 15.60 -44.44
CA ARG A 311 30.65 16.64 -44.97
C ARG A 311 30.94 17.76 -43.97
N GLU A 312 29.93 18.21 -43.22
CA GLU A 312 30.06 19.23 -42.16
C GLU A 312 30.94 18.72 -41.01
N ILE A 313 30.72 17.47 -40.57
CA ILE A 313 31.52 16.80 -39.52
C ILE A 313 32.97 16.63 -39.97
N GLY A 314 33.15 16.20 -41.28
CA GLY A 314 34.46 16.10 -41.88
C GLY A 314 35.25 17.42 -41.90
N LEU A 315 34.58 18.53 -42.31
CA LEU A 315 35.16 19.86 -42.29
C LEU A 315 35.57 20.32 -40.91
N ARG A 316 34.69 20.18 -39.88
CA ARG A 316 35.00 20.50 -38.47
C ARG A 316 36.22 19.70 -38.00
N ARG A 317 36.32 18.44 -38.35
CA ARG A 317 37.43 17.57 -37.95
C ARG A 317 38.73 17.93 -38.68
N ALA A 318 38.66 18.29 -39.98
CA ALA A 318 39.81 18.80 -40.75
C ALA A 318 40.36 20.11 -40.17
N LEU A 319 39.49 20.97 -39.62
CA LEU A 319 39.85 22.22 -38.94
C LEU A 319 40.34 21.99 -37.48
N GLY A 320 40.52 20.74 -37.03
CA GLY A 320 41.12 20.40 -35.72
C GLY A 320 40.14 20.08 -34.59
N ALA A 321 38.85 19.91 -34.85
CA ALA A 321 37.90 19.51 -33.81
C ALA A 321 38.22 18.12 -33.26
N LYS A 322 38.34 17.99 -31.94
CA LYS A 322 38.60 16.72 -31.28
C LYS A 322 37.37 15.80 -31.37
N LYS A 323 37.60 14.46 -31.45
CA LYS A 323 36.53 13.43 -31.47
C LYS A 323 35.51 13.61 -30.33
N ILE A 324 35.98 14.01 -29.16
CA ILE A 324 35.11 14.21 -27.99
C ILE A 324 34.13 15.38 -28.18
N HIS A 325 34.52 16.45 -28.90
CA HIS A 325 33.63 17.57 -29.16
C HIS A 325 32.46 17.15 -30.04
N ILE A 326 32.74 16.39 -31.13
CA ILE A 326 31.69 15.85 -32.01
C ILE A 326 30.77 14.91 -31.24
N LYS A 327 31.36 13.99 -30.43
CA LYS A 327 30.59 13.05 -29.61
C LYS A 327 29.65 13.76 -28.62
N LEU A 328 30.15 14.77 -27.90
CA LEU A 328 29.37 15.53 -26.93
C LEU A 328 28.28 16.36 -27.62
N GLN A 329 28.52 16.89 -28.83
CA GLN A 329 27.54 17.63 -29.59
C GLN A 329 26.32 16.77 -29.92
N PHE A 330 26.52 15.59 -30.55
CA PHE A 330 25.42 14.69 -30.91
C PHE A 330 24.71 14.10 -29.70
N LEU A 331 25.45 13.81 -28.62
CA LEU A 331 24.86 13.34 -27.38
C LEU A 331 23.98 14.42 -26.74
N ALA A 332 24.46 15.68 -26.70
CA ALA A 332 23.69 16.81 -26.17
C ALA A 332 22.44 17.10 -27.03
N GLU A 333 22.53 16.97 -28.36
CA GLU A 333 21.40 17.11 -29.27
C GLU A 333 20.33 16.04 -28.98
N THR A 334 20.75 14.77 -28.82
CA THR A 334 19.85 13.67 -28.43
C THR A 334 19.19 13.91 -27.07
N LEU A 335 19.98 14.29 -26.05
CA LEU A 335 19.46 14.53 -24.70
C LEU A 335 18.48 15.71 -24.69
N LEU A 336 18.68 16.72 -25.51
CA LEU A 336 17.77 17.85 -25.62
C LEU A 336 16.42 17.44 -26.23
N ILE A 337 16.43 16.61 -27.28
CA ILE A 337 15.21 16.04 -27.86
C ILE A 337 14.47 15.20 -26.82
N MET A 338 15.20 14.34 -26.09
CA MET A 338 14.64 13.50 -25.05
C MET A 338 14.04 14.34 -23.89
N LEU A 339 14.71 15.44 -23.49
CA LEU A 339 14.22 16.34 -22.46
C LEU A 339 12.90 17.00 -22.88
N LEU A 340 12.85 17.55 -24.10
CA LEU A 340 11.62 18.18 -24.64
C LEU A 340 10.48 17.18 -24.76
N GLY A 341 10.74 15.99 -25.32
CA GLY A 341 9.77 14.90 -25.39
C GLY A 341 9.34 14.43 -23.99
N GLY A 342 10.28 14.36 -23.05
CA GLY A 342 10.02 14.02 -21.65
C GLY A 342 9.10 15.02 -20.94
N LEU A 343 9.36 16.32 -21.09
CA LEU A 343 8.49 17.36 -20.53
C LEU A 343 7.07 17.30 -21.10
N LEU A 344 6.94 17.10 -22.40
CA LEU A 344 5.63 16.90 -23.03
C LEU A 344 4.97 15.60 -22.56
N GLY A 345 5.73 14.50 -22.40
CA GLY A 345 5.23 13.25 -21.87
C GLY A 345 4.71 13.35 -20.45
N VAL A 346 5.42 14.08 -19.59
CA VAL A 346 4.95 14.39 -18.22
C VAL A 346 3.67 15.20 -18.26
N LEU A 347 3.59 16.22 -19.11
CA LEU A 347 2.37 17.03 -19.28
C LEU A 347 1.18 16.14 -19.71
N VAL A 348 1.39 15.27 -20.70
CA VAL A 348 0.37 14.30 -21.13
C VAL A 348 -0.03 13.39 -20.00
N SER A 349 0.92 12.92 -19.17
CA SER A 349 0.61 12.09 -17.99
C SER A 349 -0.32 12.80 -17.00
N TYR A 350 -0.09 14.08 -16.74
CA TYR A 350 -0.98 14.86 -15.86
C TYR A 350 -2.37 15.04 -16.46
N ILE A 351 -2.46 15.29 -17.79
CA ILE A 351 -3.75 15.40 -18.48
C ILE A 351 -4.52 14.08 -18.40
N VAL A 352 -3.85 12.96 -18.67
CA VAL A 352 -4.46 11.63 -18.61
C VAL A 352 -4.89 11.31 -17.17
N ALA A 353 -4.03 11.53 -16.18
CA ALA A 353 -4.35 11.28 -14.78
C ALA A 353 -5.56 12.11 -14.31
N ALA A 354 -5.64 13.38 -14.72
CA ALA A 354 -6.77 14.25 -14.41
C ALA A 354 -8.06 13.84 -15.15
N SER A 355 -7.96 13.34 -16.38
CA SER A 355 -9.11 12.93 -17.20
C SER A 355 -9.68 11.58 -16.76
N VAL A 356 -8.84 10.64 -16.35
CA VAL A 356 -9.25 9.32 -15.88
C VAL A 356 -9.86 9.40 -14.48
N GLY A 357 -9.41 10.33 -13.65
CA GLY A 357 -9.88 10.49 -12.28
C GLY A 357 -9.48 9.30 -11.40
N THR A 358 -10.46 8.58 -10.87
CA THR A 358 -10.25 7.40 -10.02
C THR A 358 -10.55 6.11 -10.79
N LEU A 359 -9.71 5.09 -10.61
CA LEU A 359 -9.95 3.76 -11.15
C LEU A 359 -10.46 2.85 -10.01
N PRO A 360 -11.67 2.28 -10.15
CA PRO A 360 -12.23 1.44 -9.10
C PRO A 360 -11.36 0.19 -8.91
N LEU A 361 -10.96 -0.09 -7.67
CA LEU A 361 -10.20 -1.28 -7.31
C LEU A 361 -10.88 -2.05 -6.18
N MET A 362 -10.92 -1.47 -4.98
CA MET A 362 -11.48 -2.10 -3.79
C MET A 362 -12.89 -1.58 -3.46
N GLY A 363 -13.26 -0.38 -3.93
CA GLY A 363 -14.58 0.19 -3.71
C GLY A 363 -15.72 -0.77 -4.03
N PRO A 364 -15.76 -1.39 -5.22
CA PRO A 364 -16.82 -2.35 -5.57
C PRO A 364 -16.87 -3.61 -4.70
N LEU A 365 -15.71 -4.07 -4.17
CA LEU A 365 -15.63 -5.26 -3.33
C LEU A 365 -16.14 -5.01 -1.90
N PHE A 366 -16.01 -3.78 -1.42
CA PHE A 366 -16.41 -3.38 -0.06
C PHE A 366 -17.66 -2.51 -0.05
N GLU A 367 -18.33 -2.32 -1.21
CA GLU A 367 -19.48 -1.43 -1.37
C GLU A 367 -19.18 -0.02 -0.82
N ASP A 368 -17.93 0.43 -1.03
CA ASP A 368 -17.45 1.74 -0.57
C ASP A 368 -17.49 2.75 -1.70
N GLU A 369 -18.39 3.72 -1.59
CA GLU A 369 -18.55 4.83 -2.54
C GLU A 369 -17.62 6.03 -2.20
N SER A 370 -16.85 5.95 -1.11
CA SER A 370 -15.98 7.05 -0.67
C SER A 370 -14.74 7.24 -1.56
N GLY A 371 -14.44 6.28 -2.43
CA GLY A 371 -13.26 6.28 -3.30
C GLY A 371 -11.93 6.02 -2.57
N ARG A 372 -11.95 5.72 -1.28
CA ARG A 372 -10.72 5.43 -0.50
C ARG A 372 -9.99 4.17 -0.95
N GLY A 373 -10.73 3.22 -1.54
CA GLY A 373 -10.20 1.98 -2.08
C GLY A 373 -9.87 2.02 -3.55
N ASP A 374 -10.00 3.18 -4.18
CA ASP A 374 -9.80 3.34 -5.60
C ASP A 374 -8.39 3.84 -5.91
N ILE A 375 -7.89 3.49 -7.09
CA ILE A 375 -6.58 3.93 -7.53
C ILE A 375 -6.67 5.38 -7.98
N HIS A 376 -5.95 6.23 -7.27
CA HIS A 376 -5.71 7.62 -7.65
C HIS A 376 -4.36 7.71 -8.35
N LEU A 377 -4.33 8.08 -9.63
CA LEU A 377 -3.10 8.27 -10.39
C LEU A 377 -2.36 9.53 -9.90
N HIS A 378 -1.80 9.46 -8.69
CA HIS A 378 -1.06 10.57 -8.10
C HIS A 378 0.38 10.56 -8.57
N ILE A 379 0.74 11.56 -9.41
CA ILE A 379 2.11 11.72 -9.91
C ILE A 379 2.93 12.44 -8.83
N SER A 380 3.64 11.65 -8.03
CA SER A 380 4.50 12.15 -6.96
C SER A 380 5.87 12.63 -7.49
N VAL A 381 6.62 13.38 -6.67
CA VAL A 381 8.01 13.76 -6.99
C VAL A 381 8.88 12.52 -7.22
N MET A 382 8.63 11.44 -6.47
CA MET A 382 9.35 10.16 -6.63
C MET A 382 9.04 9.51 -7.98
N THR A 383 7.77 9.54 -8.41
CA THR A 383 7.36 9.07 -9.74
C THR A 383 8.09 9.83 -10.84
N LEU A 384 8.16 11.17 -10.74
CA LEU A 384 8.88 12.00 -11.70
C LEU A 384 10.39 11.72 -11.68
N ALA A 385 10.98 11.49 -10.52
CA ALA A 385 12.40 11.16 -10.39
C ALA A 385 12.72 9.82 -11.09
N ILE A 386 11.94 8.77 -10.83
CA ILE A 386 12.10 7.46 -11.47
C ILE A 386 11.96 7.58 -12.98
N SER A 387 10.90 8.24 -13.46
CA SER A 387 10.66 8.42 -14.90
C SER A 387 11.80 9.21 -15.56
N SER A 388 12.32 10.25 -14.89
CA SER A 388 13.45 11.05 -15.38
C SER A 388 14.75 10.26 -15.45
N ILE A 389 15.02 9.40 -14.46
CA ILE A 389 16.20 8.51 -14.46
C ILE A 389 16.12 7.51 -15.62
N VAL A 390 14.96 6.89 -15.82
CA VAL A 390 14.74 5.95 -16.94
C VAL A 390 14.91 6.68 -18.27
N LEU A 391 14.35 7.88 -18.43
CA LEU A 391 14.50 8.72 -19.61
C LEU A 391 15.96 9.05 -19.90
N LEU A 392 16.71 9.49 -18.87
CA LEU A 392 18.13 9.82 -19.00
C LEU A 392 18.95 8.61 -19.44
N PHE A 393 18.68 7.45 -18.83
CA PHE A 393 19.39 6.19 -19.16
C PHE A 393 19.13 5.78 -20.61
N VAL A 394 17.87 5.75 -21.05
CA VAL A 394 17.49 5.44 -22.43
C VAL A 394 18.05 6.48 -23.39
N GLY A 395 18.02 7.78 -23.04
CA GLY A 395 18.55 8.87 -23.83
C GLY A 395 20.05 8.76 -24.07
N VAL A 396 20.81 8.43 -23.02
CA VAL A 396 22.26 8.21 -23.16
C VAL A 396 22.59 7.02 -24.07
N ILE A 397 21.88 5.90 -23.90
CA ILE A 397 22.09 4.73 -24.76
C ILE A 397 21.75 5.03 -26.19
N SER A 398 20.57 5.64 -26.44
CA SER A 398 20.10 5.97 -27.80
C SER A 398 20.97 7.00 -28.51
N GLY A 399 21.55 7.97 -27.75
CA GLY A 399 22.43 9.00 -28.31
C GLY A 399 23.88 8.56 -28.47
N LEU A 400 24.33 7.56 -27.69
CA LEU A 400 25.72 7.15 -27.70
C LEU A 400 26.14 6.49 -29.03
N VAL A 401 25.27 5.67 -29.63
CA VAL A 401 25.56 4.97 -30.90
C VAL A 401 25.79 5.96 -32.04
N PRO A 402 24.85 6.90 -32.34
CA PRO A 402 25.08 7.90 -33.39
C PRO A 402 26.24 8.85 -33.09
N ALA A 403 26.42 9.25 -31.83
CA ALA A 403 27.53 10.11 -31.41
C ALA A 403 28.90 9.44 -31.62
N LEU A 404 29.00 8.14 -31.37
CA LEU A 404 30.22 7.36 -31.64
C LEU A 404 30.47 7.24 -33.15
N ARG A 405 29.42 6.98 -33.95
CA ARG A 405 29.53 6.91 -35.41
C ARG A 405 30.03 8.24 -35.97
N ALA A 406 29.42 9.35 -35.59
CA ALA A 406 29.82 10.69 -36.03
C ALA A 406 31.29 11.01 -35.64
N SER A 407 31.71 10.64 -34.42
CA SER A 407 33.08 10.93 -33.94
C SER A 407 34.19 10.11 -34.62
N LYS A 408 33.84 8.96 -35.25
CA LYS A 408 34.78 8.06 -35.94
C LYS A 408 34.93 8.35 -37.41
N LEU A 409 34.15 9.24 -38.02
CA LEU A 409 34.26 9.58 -39.44
C LEU A 409 35.65 10.08 -39.79
N ASP A 410 36.22 9.58 -40.88
CA ASP A 410 37.49 10.05 -41.42
C ASP A 410 37.30 11.36 -42.17
N PRO A 411 38.05 12.43 -41.86
CA PRO A 411 37.90 13.72 -42.52
C PRO A 411 38.11 13.65 -44.03
N VAL A 412 39.03 12.78 -44.50
CA VAL A 412 39.35 12.66 -45.93
C VAL A 412 38.22 11.97 -46.71
N GLU A 413 37.67 10.89 -46.13
CA GLU A 413 36.51 10.20 -46.72
C GLU A 413 35.24 11.08 -46.66
N ALA A 414 35.02 11.78 -45.55
CA ALA A 414 33.86 12.62 -45.32
C ALA A 414 33.80 13.79 -46.33
N LEU A 415 34.95 14.35 -46.79
CA LEU A 415 35.01 15.43 -47.74
C LEU A 415 34.89 14.96 -49.22
N ARG A 416 35.04 13.62 -49.46
CA ARG A 416 34.83 12.98 -50.77
C ARG A 416 33.41 12.49 -50.98
N TYR A 417 32.58 12.51 -49.94
CA TYR A 417 31.20 12.07 -50.01
C TYR A 417 30.38 13.08 -50.87
N GLU A 418 29.88 12.63 -52.00
CA GLU A 418 28.95 13.39 -52.86
C GLU A 418 27.51 13.32 -52.35
#